data_fb48d51c2bb5ab5e8454a35f0d907121
#
_entry.id   fb48d51c2bb5ab5e8454a35f0d907121
#
_cell.length_a   1.000
_cell.length_b   1.000
_cell.length_c   1.000
_cell.angle_alpha   90.00
_cell.angle_beta   90.00
_cell.angle_gamma   90.00
#
_symmetry.space_group_name_H-M   'P 1'
#
loop_
_entity.id
_entity.type
_entity.pdbx_description
1 polymer ?
#
loop_
_entity_poly.entity_id
_entity_poly.type
_entity_poly.pdbx_seq_one_letter_code
_entity_poly.pdbx_strand_id
1 'polypeptide(L)'
;MFLRVVFAFLIGNSDMHLKNFSLIENAPGARKYHLSEAYDILPVNVVLKSDPDQMALTVHGKKRNIHRNDFLALAQNCGISRKAAENMIRSILKKKGKIVDQCDTAMLSDDQKNEVRELIEVRADILSS
;
A
#
# COMPACT_ATOMS: atom_id res chain seq x y z
N MET A 1 8.36 -6.15 0.47
CA MET A 1 7.02 -6.39 -0.13
C MET A 1 5.88 -6.00 0.80
N PHE A 2 5.91 -6.38 2.06
CA PHE A 2 4.87 -6.03 3.04
C PHE A 2 4.58 -4.52 3.11
N LEU A 3 5.62 -3.68 3.18
CA LEU A 3 5.47 -2.22 3.17
C LEU A 3 4.73 -1.70 1.93
N ARG A 4 4.97 -2.29 0.76
CA ARG A 4 4.26 -1.90 -0.48
C ARG A 4 2.78 -2.24 -0.42
N VAL A 5 2.44 -3.38 0.17
CA VAL A 5 1.05 -3.80 0.35
C VAL A 5 0.33 -2.82 1.28
N VAL A 6 0.93 -2.47 2.40
CA VAL A 6 0.38 -1.47 3.34
C VAL A 6 0.26 -0.10 2.68
N PHE A 7 1.28 0.32 1.95
CA PHE A 7 1.27 1.59 1.22
C PHE A 7 0.18 1.63 0.15
N ALA A 8 0.03 0.56 -0.64
CA ALA A 8 -1.01 0.46 -1.66
C ALA A 8 -2.42 0.60 -1.05
N PHE A 9 -2.64 -0.04 0.09
CA PHE A 9 -3.90 0.11 0.83
C PHE A 9 -4.11 1.56 1.27
N LEU A 10 -3.10 2.20 1.83
CA LEU A 10 -3.19 3.56 2.36
C LEU A 10 -3.58 4.58 1.28
N ILE A 11 -2.99 4.48 0.09
CA ILE A 11 -3.26 5.42 -1.01
C ILE A 11 -4.44 5.02 -1.90
N GLY A 12 -5.10 3.90 -1.61
CA GLY A 12 -6.22 3.42 -2.41
C GLY A 12 -5.83 2.81 -3.75
N ASN A 13 -4.65 2.22 -3.86
CA ASN A 13 -4.21 1.53 -5.07
C ASN A 13 -4.75 0.10 -5.10
N SER A 14 -5.98 -0.07 -5.53
CA SER A 14 -6.63 -1.38 -5.64
C SER A 14 -6.19 -2.20 -6.87
N ASP A 15 -5.33 -1.64 -7.73
CA ASP A 15 -4.86 -2.31 -8.95
C ASP A 15 -3.43 -2.86 -8.82
N MET A 16 -2.88 -2.94 -7.62
CA MET A 16 -1.55 -3.49 -7.40
C MET A 16 -1.56 -5.03 -7.39
N HIS A 17 -1.40 -5.61 -8.57
CA HIS A 17 -1.29 -7.05 -8.80
C HIS A 17 0.16 -7.54 -8.67
N LEU A 18 0.35 -8.88 -8.70
CA LEU A 18 1.70 -9.47 -8.69
C LEU A 18 2.57 -9.00 -9.85
N LYS A 19 1.99 -8.69 -11.02
CA LYS A 19 2.70 -8.12 -12.17
C LYS A 19 3.39 -6.77 -11.87
N ASN A 20 2.96 -6.08 -10.82
CA ASN A 20 3.54 -4.80 -10.37
C ASN A 20 4.74 -4.98 -9.44
N PHE A 21 5.12 -6.23 -9.15
CA PHE A 21 6.30 -6.57 -8.37
C PHE A 21 7.31 -7.28 -9.28
N SER A 22 8.55 -6.83 -9.26
CA SER A 22 9.63 -7.41 -10.05
C SER A 22 10.85 -7.68 -9.17
N LEU A 23 11.58 -8.73 -9.50
CA LEU A 23 12.86 -9.03 -8.89
C LEU A 23 13.98 -8.61 -9.84
N ILE A 24 14.96 -7.90 -9.32
CA ILE A 24 16.12 -7.43 -10.07
C ILE A 24 17.36 -8.14 -9.49
N GLU A 25 18.18 -8.70 -10.37
CA GLU A 25 19.45 -9.28 -9.95
C GLU A 25 20.41 -8.17 -9.47
N ASN A 26 21.05 -8.38 -8.31
CA ASN A 26 21.91 -7.36 -7.71
C ASN A 26 23.12 -7.01 -8.58
N ALA A 27 23.67 -8.02 -9.27
CA ALA A 27 24.74 -7.86 -10.26
C ALA A 27 24.66 -9.02 -11.25
N PRO A 28 25.07 -8.85 -12.52
CA PRO A 28 25.04 -9.91 -13.51
C PRO A 28 25.74 -11.18 -13.00
N GLY A 29 25.01 -12.32 -12.99
CA GLY A 29 25.53 -13.62 -12.56
C GLY A 29 25.63 -13.82 -11.04
N ALA A 30 25.26 -12.85 -10.21
CA ALA A 30 25.34 -12.95 -8.75
C ALA A 30 24.31 -13.92 -8.16
N ARG A 31 23.22 -14.21 -8.86
CA ARG A 31 22.10 -15.05 -8.41
C ARG A 31 21.45 -14.56 -7.11
N LYS A 32 21.63 -13.29 -6.78
CA LYS A 32 20.98 -12.61 -5.67
C LYS A 32 20.04 -11.54 -6.22
N TYR A 33 18.83 -11.51 -5.71
CA TYR A 33 17.75 -10.66 -6.21
C TYR A 33 17.23 -9.75 -5.11
N HIS A 34 16.75 -8.57 -5.51
CA HIS A 34 16.02 -7.67 -4.65
C HIS A 34 14.73 -7.23 -5.36
N LEU A 35 13.77 -6.76 -4.58
CA LEU A 35 12.54 -6.22 -5.13
C LEU A 35 12.83 -4.90 -5.84
N SER A 36 12.32 -4.74 -7.09
CA SER A 36 12.43 -3.49 -7.83
C SER A 36 11.80 -2.33 -7.06
N GLU A 37 12.14 -1.09 -7.45
CA GLU A 37 11.41 0.08 -6.99
C GLU A 37 9.93 -0.01 -7.35
N ALA A 38 9.07 0.62 -6.55
CA ALA A 38 7.64 0.62 -6.81
C ALA A 38 7.31 1.42 -8.08
N TYR A 39 6.42 0.90 -8.90
CA TYR A 39 5.93 1.54 -10.12
C TYR A 39 4.41 1.31 -10.24
N ASP A 40 3.76 2.02 -11.16
CA ASP A 40 2.30 1.97 -11.38
C ASP A 40 1.50 2.24 -10.10
N ILE A 41 1.91 3.26 -9.34
CA ILE A 41 1.24 3.65 -8.11
C ILE A 41 0.19 4.71 -8.42
N LEU A 42 -1.08 4.33 -8.29
CA LEU A 42 -2.23 5.18 -8.57
C LEU A 42 -3.28 5.06 -7.47
N PRO A 43 -3.97 6.14 -7.08
CA PRO A 43 -5.11 6.07 -6.16
C PRO A 43 -6.37 5.59 -6.89
N VAL A 44 -6.39 4.32 -7.28
CA VAL A 44 -7.45 3.71 -8.13
C VAL A 44 -8.82 3.86 -7.49
N ASN A 45 -8.95 3.71 -6.17
CA ASN A 45 -10.24 3.86 -5.49
C ASN A 45 -10.82 5.29 -5.56
N VAL A 46 -9.99 6.28 -5.87
CA VAL A 46 -10.46 7.66 -6.14
C VAL A 46 -10.80 7.85 -7.60
N VAL A 47 -9.95 7.36 -8.50
CA VAL A 47 -10.13 7.51 -9.96
C VAL A 47 -11.24 6.61 -10.49
N LEU A 48 -11.32 5.36 -10.01
CA LEU A 48 -12.35 4.39 -10.38
C LEU A 48 -13.24 4.09 -9.17
N LYS A 49 -14.21 4.94 -8.93
CA LYS A 49 -15.14 4.82 -7.79
C LYS A 49 -16.03 3.58 -7.83
N SER A 50 -16.18 2.98 -9.00
CA SER A 50 -16.95 1.75 -9.19
C SER A 50 -16.25 0.49 -8.69
N ASP A 51 -14.95 0.55 -8.41
CA ASP A 51 -14.21 -0.57 -7.88
C ASP A 51 -14.48 -0.74 -6.38
N PRO A 52 -15.18 -1.81 -5.96
CA PRO A 52 -15.49 -2.04 -4.55
C PRO A 52 -14.32 -2.61 -3.76
N ASP A 53 -13.27 -3.10 -4.43
CA ASP A 53 -12.14 -3.75 -3.79
C ASP A 53 -11.13 -2.72 -3.28
N GLN A 54 -10.62 -2.95 -2.08
CA GLN A 54 -9.56 -2.14 -1.50
C GLN A 54 -8.18 -2.57 -1.98
N MET A 55 -8.03 -3.84 -2.34
CA MET A 55 -6.79 -4.45 -2.80
C MET A 55 -7.05 -5.45 -3.93
N ALA A 56 -6.15 -5.51 -4.90
CA ALA A 56 -6.17 -6.54 -5.93
C ALA A 56 -5.73 -7.90 -5.36
N LEU A 57 -4.68 -7.89 -4.54
CA LEU A 57 -4.21 -9.06 -3.80
C LEU A 57 -4.98 -9.18 -2.49
N THR A 58 -5.23 -10.41 -2.08
CA THR A 58 -5.89 -10.63 -0.79
C THR A 58 -4.96 -10.33 0.37
N VAL A 59 -5.50 -9.67 1.38
CA VAL A 59 -4.84 -9.47 2.68
C VAL A 59 -5.61 -10.31 3.70
N HIS A 60 -4.98 -11.35 4.20
CA HIS A 60 -5.62 -12.32 5.10
C HIS A 60 -6.94 -12.88 4.49
N GLY A 61 -6.90 -13.21 3.18
CA GLY A 61 -8.05 -13.73 2.45
C GLY A 61 -9.11 -12.70 2.08
N LYS A 62 -8.87 -11.41 2.33
CA LYS A 62 -9.85 -10.34 2.11
C LYS A 62 -9.37 -9.35 1.05
N LYS A 63 -10.30 -8.85 0.25
CA LYS A 63 -10.11 -7.69 -0.64
C LYS A 63 -10.89 -6.46 -0.18
N ARG A 64 -11.83 -6.64 0.74
CA ARG A 64 -12.71 -5.60 1.31
C ARG A 64 -12.76 -5.73 2.81
N ASN A 65 -13.17 -4.67 3.50
CA ASN A 65 -13.26 -4.64 4.95
C ASN A 65 -11.95 -5.08 5.62
N ILE A 66 -10.84 -4.59 5.07
CA ILE A 66 -9.50 -4.91 5.55
C ILE A 66 -9.21 -4.02 6.75
N HIS A 67 -8.73 -4.63 7.83
CA HIS A 67 -8.37 -3.95 9.07
C HIS A 67 -6.90 -4.19 9.40
N ARG A 68 -6.39 -3.46 10.39
CA ARG A 68 -5.01 -3.59 10.85
C ARG A 68 -4.62 -5.03 11.15
N ASN A 69 -5.49 -5.77 11.84
CA ASN A 69 -5.21 -7.16 12.20
C ASN A 69 -5.02 -8.08 10.98
N ASP A 70 -5.67 -7.78 9.87
CA ASP A 70 -5.48 -8.53 8.62
C ASP A 70 -4.05 -8.36 8.09
N PHE A 71 -3.50 -7.15 8.17
CA PHE A 71 -2.10 -6.89 7.81
C PHE A 71 -1.12 -7.57 8.76
N LEU A 72 -1.41 -7.57 10.06
CA LEU A 72 -0.57 -8.26 11.05
C LEU A 72 -0.57 -9.77 10.82
N ALA A 73 -1.72 -10.35 10.46
CA ALA A 73 -1.82 -11.76 10.09
C ALA A 73 -1.04 -12.06 8.81
N LEU A 74 -1.15 -11.20 7.80
CA LEU A 74 -0.36 -11.34 6.56
C LEU A 74 1.13 -11.31 6.86
N ALA A 75 1.59 -10.39 7.67
CA ALA A 75 2.99 -10.27 8.06
C ALA A 75 3.49 -11.54 8.75
N GLN A 76 2.70 -12.08 9.67
CA GLN A 76 3.02 -13.33 10.36
C GLN A 76 3.16 -14.49 9.39
N ASN A 77 2.27 -14.61 8.40
CA ASN A 77 2.34 -15.63 7.37
C ASN A 77 3.58 -15.48 6.47
N CYS A 78 4.09 -14.25 6.35
CA CYS A 78 5.33 -13.96 5.60
C CYS A 78 6.60 -14.09 6.45
N GLY A 79 6.51 -14.56 7.69
CA GLY A 79 7.67 -14.70 8.59
C GLY A 79 8.10 -13.40 9.25
N ILE A 80 7.28 -12.35 9.22
CA ILE A 80 7.55 -11.06 9.88
C ILE A 80 6.92 -11.10 11.28
N SER A 81 7.70 -10.80 12.31
CA SER A 81 7.16 -10.74 13.67
C SER A 81 6.11 -9.64 13.81
N ARG A 82 5.19 -9.82 14.73
CA ARG A 82 4.15 -8.81 15.01
C ARG A 82 4.75 -7.44 15.32
N LYS A 83 5.77 -7.41 16.17
CA LYS A 83 6.47 -6.17 16.54
C LYS A 83 7.10 -5.49 15.33
N ALA A 84 7.76 -6.25 14.46
CA ALA A 84 8.34 -5.70 13.23
C ALA A 84 7.26 -5.16 12.30
N ALA A 85 6.16 -5.88 12.11
CA ALA A 85 5.04 -5.44 11.30
C ALA A 85 4.41 -4.16 11.84
N GLU A 86 4.20 -4.06 13.14
CA GLU A 86 3.66 -2.85 13.80
C GLU A 86 4.60 -1.65 13.60
N ASN A 87 5.91 -1.86 13.71
CA ASN A 87 6.90 -0.82 13.46
C ASN A 87 6.90 -0.37 11.99
N MET A 88 6.74 -1.30 11.05
CA MET A 88 6.65 -1.00 9.63
C MET A 88 5.40 -0.16 9.32
N ILE A 89 4.25 -0.54 9.84
CA ILE A 89 3.01 0.23 9.68
C ILE A 89 3.19 1.62 10.28
N ARG A 90 3.75 1.72 11.47
CA ARG A 90 4.00 3.01 12.14
C ARG A 90 4.93 3.89 11.32
N SER A 91 5.97 3.33 10.68
CA SER A 91 6.89 4.10 9.85
C SER A 91 6.21 4.73 8.63
N ILE A 92 5.26 4.00 8.01
CA ILE A 92 4.44 4.54 6.91
C ILE A 92 3.52 5.65 7.42
N LEU A 93 2.85 5.44 8.54
CA LEU A 93 1.95 6.43 9.13
C LEU A 93 2.67 7.73 9.51
N LYS A 94 3.91 7.65 9.96
CA LYS A 94 4.74 8.84 10.22
C LYS A 94 5.03 9.66 8.96
N LYS A 95 5.02 9.03 7.79
CA LYS A 95 5.25 9.68 6.49
C LYS A 95 3.96 10.13 5.82
N LYS A 96 2.82 10.00 6.48
CA LYS A 96 1.50 10.35 5.92
C LYS A 96 1.47 11.76 5.32
N GLY A 97 1.99 12.75 6.02
CA GLY A 97 2.06 14.12 5.53
C GLY A 97 2.82 14.25 4.22
N LYS A 98 3.96 13.60 4.09
CA LYS A 98 4.75 13.60 2.84
C LYS A 98 4.03 12.86 1.71
N ILE A 99 3.33 11.79 2.02
CA ILE A 99 2.54 11.02 1.04
C ILE A 99 1.42 11.90 0.48
N VAL A 100 0.70 12.60 1.36
CA VAL A 100 -0.36 13.53 0.95
C VAL A 100 0.21 14.65 0.09
N ASP A 101 1.34 15.25 0.47
CA ASP A 101 1.98 16.31 -0.30
C ASP A 101 2.40 15.84 -1.69
N GLN A 102 2.90 14.63 -1.82
CA GLN A 102 3.24 14.05 -3.12
C GLN A 102 2.01 13.76 -3.97
N CYS A 103 0.91 13.33 -3.37
CA CYS A 103 -0.36 13.14 -4.08
C CYS A 103 -0.89 14.47 -4.63
N ASP A 104 -0.63 15.59 -3.97
CA ASP A 104 -1.01 16.93 -4.44
C ASP A 104 -0.27 17.37 -5.70
N THR A 105 0.89 16.78 -5.99
CA THR A 105 1.65 17.04 -7.22
C THR A 105 1.19 16.15 -8.38
N ALA A 106 0.33 15.16 -8.15
CA ALA A 106 -0.19 14.28 -9.18
C ALA A 106 -1.14 15.02 -10.13
N MET A 107 -1.28 14.49 -11.35
CA MET A 107 -2.19 15.04 -12.38
C MET A 107 -3.63 14.63 -12.08
N LEU A 108 -4.18 15.12 -10.98
CA LEU A 108 -5.55 14.91 -10.55
C LEU A 108 -6.28 16.25 -10.47
N SER A 109 -7.62 16.23 -10.61
CA SER A 109 -8.44 17.41 -10.33
C SER A 109 -8.36 17.77 -8.84
N ASP A 110 -8.71 19.01 -8.49
CA ASP A 110 -8.72 19.44 -7.09
C ASP A 110 -9.68 18.59 -6.24
N ASP A 111 -10.84 18.24 -6.78
CA ASP A 111 -11.79 17.35 -6.10
C ASP A 111 -11.20 15.95 -5.85
N GLN A 112 -10.50 15.40 -6.84
CA GLN A 112 -9.82 14.11 -6.68
C GLN A 112 -8.68 14.18 -5.65
N LYS A 113 -7.92 15.27 -5.62
CA LYS A 113 -6.88 15.47 -4.60
C LYS A 113 -7.47 15.51 -3.19
N ASN A 114 -8.61 16.18 -3.00
CA ASN A 114 -9.31 16.19 -1.72
C ASN A 114 -9.81 14.80 -1.34
N GLU A 115 -10.36 14.05 -2.29
CA GLU A 115 -10.79 12.67 -2.07
C GLU A 115 -9.64 11.74 -1.68
N VAL A 116 -8.46 11.93 -2.29
CA VAL A 116 -7.25 11.18 -1.93
C VAL A 116 -6.84 11.48 -0.48
N ARG A 117 -6.85 12.75 -0.07
CA ARG A 117 -6.55 13.15 1.30
C ARG A 117 -7.50 12.49 2.30
N GLU A 118 -8.81 12.57 2.04
CA GLU A 118 -9.83 11.96 2.89
C GLU A 118 -9.66 10.44 2.97
N LEU A 119 -9.40 9.79 1.83
CA LEU A 119 -9.14 8.36 1.78
C LEU A 119 -7.94 7.97 2.64
N ILE A 120 -6.83 8.70 2.51
CA ILE A 120 -5.60 8.45 3.27
C ILE A 120 -5.87 8.60 4.77
N GLU A 121 -6.62 9.64 5.18
CA GLU A 121 -6.98 9.83 6.59
C GLU A 121 -7.79 8.64 7.13
N VAL A 122 -8.83 8.22 6.42
CA VAL A 122 -9.68 7.09 6.82
C VAL A 122 -8.84 5.81 6.93
N ARG A 123 -8.01 5.55 5.94
CA ARG A 123 -7.17 4.35 5.92
C ARG A 123 -6.04 4.39 6.95
N ALA A 124 -5.48 5.55 7.20
CA ALA A 124 -4.52 5.74 8.29
C ALA A 124 -5.16 5.44 9.65
N ASP A 125 -6.39 5.85 9.88
CA ASP A 125 -7.12 5.53 11.10
C ASP A 125 -7.34 4.02 11.25
N ILE A 126 -7.69 3.33 10.18
CA ILE A 126 -7.82 1.86 10.17
C ILE A 126 -6.49 1.19 10.56
N LEU A 127 -5.38 1.67 10.01
CA LEU A 127 -4.06 1.12 10.29
C LEU A 127 -3.57 1.45 11.71
N SER A 128 -4.08 2.51 12.31
CA SER A 128 -3.70 2.96 13.67
C SER A 128 -4.45 2.25 14.79
N SER A 129 -5.61 1.71 14.49
CA SER A 129 -6.53 1.14 15.48
C SER A 129 -6.19 -0.28 15.95
#